data_e6f03950359f56798bf0bd7f74a3eced
#
_entry.id   e6f03950359f56798bf0bd7f74a3eced
#
_cell.length_a   1.000
_cell.length_b   1.000
_cell.length_c   1.000
_cell.angle_alpha   90.00
_cell.angle_beta   90.00
_cell.angle_gamma   90.00
#
_symmetry.space_group_name_H-M   'P 1'
#
loop_
_entity.id
_entity.type
_entity.pdbx_description
1 polymer ?
#
loop_
_entity_poly.entity_id
_entity_poly.type
_entity_poly.pdbx_seq_one_letter_code
_entity_poly.pdbx_strand_id
1 'polypeptide(L)'
;MRDRYPGSPDQSSVASVGFALAALPIAVKNAWVEEDVARSRAEGTLKTFKNLKNYSGFYYHFYSMSTATPSSGSEVSVIDTALFLGGAITAGEFFGGNVKSLANELYERVDWNFFTKTNANGSKQFYMGYNATTDTFSGAWDYYAEQLIMYVLGAGAPKSEYRIDPRMMYDFARNKGTYGDGEPFIYSYFGSIFTYQFSHAFVDFRDKVDENGVNWFENSVNASIAARQYCIDNADKYATYGENSWGLTACDSPSGYNGYLGGQPSGYKNESRQSEGTIAPAGALGSIVFTPEYSIAALRHYYEFDDLRSRYGLRDAFNLANRNWYAEDVIGIDKGITVLMAGNYINDGIVWKYFMQNKNIRKAMDRLGFTEV
;
A
#
# COMPACT_ATOMS: atom_id res chain seq x y z
N MET A 1 -15.58 3.27 -2.33
CA MET A 1 -15.06 1.87 -2.49
C MET A 1 -15.29 1.13 -1.20
N ARG A 2 -15.93 -0.05 -1.24
CA ARG A 2 -16.08 -0.88 -0.02
C ARG A 2 -14.72 -1.38 0.45
N ASP A 3 -14.59 -1.53 1.77
CA ASP A 3 -13.42 -2.13 2.38
C ASP A 3 -13.29 -3.61 1.95
N ARG A 4 -14.35 -4.40 2.11
CA ARG A 4 -14.42 -5.81 1.72
C ARG A 4 -15.79 -6.23 1.17
N TYR A 5 -15.84 -7.27 0.35
CA TYR A 5 -17.05 -7.82 -0.22
C TYR A 5 -17.04 -9.36 -0.13
N PRO A 6 -18.10 -10.02 0.35
CA PRO A 6 -19.42 -9.47 0.77
C PRO A 6 -19.42 -8.84 2.17
N GLY A 7 -18.40 -9.07 2.99
CA GLY A 7 -18.30 -8.50 4.33
C GLY A 7 -18.37 -6.97 4.36
N SER A 8 -18.57 -6.41 5.55
CA SER A 8 -18.59 -4.97 5.82
C SER A 8 -19.41 -4.14 4.81
N PRO A 9 -20.74 -4.36 4.69
CA PRO A 9 -21.52 -3.82 3.58
C PRO A 9 -21.59 -2.29 3.53
N ASP A 10 -21.40 -1.60 4.65
CA ASP A 10 -21.46 -0.14 4.75
C ASP A 10 -20.10 0.51 5.03
N GLN A 11 -19.01 -0.24 5.03
CA GLN A 11 -17.67 0.30 5.35
C GLN A 11 -16.85 0.58 4.11
N SER A 12 -16.27 1.79 4.04
CA SER A 12 -15.30 2.21 3.04
C SER A 12 -13.95 2.43 3.68
N SER A 13 -12.90 1.80 3.17
CA SER A 13 -11.51 2.10 3.51
C SER A 13 -11.01 3.26 2.65
N VAL A 14 -10.35 4.24 3.27
CA VAL A 14 -9.81 5.43 2.60
C VAL A 14 -8.66 5.05 1.67
N ALA A 15 -7.78 4.15 2.07
CA ALA A 15 -6.73 3.61 1.20
C ALA A 15 -7.31 2.91 -0.04
N SER A 16 -8.35 2.08 0.13
CA SER A 16 -9.04 1.42 -1.00
C SER A 16 -9.59 2.43 -2.01
N VAL A 17 -10.08 3.58 -1.55
CA VAL A 17 -10.54 4.65 -2.45
C VAL A 17 -9.37 5.26 -3.22
N GLY A 18 -8.21 5.43 -2.59
CA GLY A 18 -6.98 5.87 -3.25
C GLY A 18 -6.56 4.92 -4.36
N PHE A 19 -6.50 3.63 -4.07
CA PHE A 19 -6.21 2.60 -5.08
C PHE A 19 -7.24 2.62 -6.22
N ALA A 20 -8.53 2.76 -5.91
CA ALA A 20 -9.58 2.84 -6.94
C ALA A 20 -9.43 4.06 -7.83
N LEU A 21 -9.07 5.23 -7.29
CA LEU A 21 -8.81 6.44 -8.08
C LEU A 21 -7.63 6.23 -9.04
N ALA A 22 -6.53 5.64 -8.57
CA ALA A 22 -5.36 5.33 -9.39
C ALA A 22 -5.62 4.23 -10.43
N ALA A 23 -6.61 3.35 -10.21
CA ALA A 23 -7.01 2.33 -11.16
C ALA A 23 -7.82 2.90 -12.35
N LEU A 24 -8.43 4.09 -12.23
CA LEU A 24 -9.21 4.68 -13.33
C LEU A 24 -8.38 4.95 -14.59
N PRO A 25 -7.16 5.53 -14.53
CA PRO A 25 -6.27 5.63 -15.68
C PRO A 25 -6.00 4.29 -16.37
N ILE A 26 -5.79 3.22 -15.58
CA ILE A 26 -5.57 1.86 -16.10
C ILE A 26 -6.81 1.38 -16.86
N ALA A 27 -8.00 1.58 -16.29
CA ALA A 27 -9.26 1.16 -16.89
C ALA A 27 -9.55 1.91 -18.21
N VAL A 28 -9.26 3.20 -18.27
CA VAL A 28 -9.38 4.01 -19.51
C VAL A 28 -8.37 3.55 -20.56
N LYS A 29 -7.10 3.36 -20.17
CA LYS A 29 -6.03 2.93 -21.07
C LYS A 29 -6.33 1.59 -21.74
N ASN A 30 -7.00 0.69 -21.04
CA ASN A 30 -7.37 -0.64 -21.52
C ASN A 30 -8.80 -0.68 -22.12
N ALA A 31 -9.45 0.46 -22.30
CA ALA A 31 -10.80 0.58 -22.83
C ALA A 31 -11.88 -0.23 -22.04
N TRP A 32 -11.67 -0.42 -20.74
CA TRP A 32 -12.65 -1.07 -19.86
C TRP A 32 -13.74 -0.09 -19.40
N VAL A 33 -13.43 1.20 -19.40
CA VAL A 33 -14.35 2.28 -19.03
C VAL A 33 -14.08 3.48 -19.95
N GLU A 34 -15.14 4.12 -20.44
CA GLU A 34 -15.05 5.38 -21.17
C GLU A 34 -14.43 6.48 -20.30
N GLU A 35 -13.58 7.33 -20.90
CA GLU A 35 -12.85 8.36 -20.17
C GLU A 35 -13.77 9.33 -19.42
N ASP A 36 -14.86 9.77 -20.03
CA ASP A 36 -15.81 10.69 -19.39
C ASP A 36 -16.50 10.06 -18.17
N VAL A 37 -16.80 8.76 -18.22
CA VAL A 37 -17.36 8.02 -17.08
C VAL A 37 -16.34 7.92 -15.96
N ALA A 38 -15.09 7.58 -16.28
CA ALA A 38 -14.01 7.50 -15.30
C ALA A 38 -13.70 8.87 -14.69
N ARG A 39 -13.64 9.92 -15.49
CA ARG A 39 -13.47 11.32 -15.06
C ARG A 39 -14.59 11.75 -14.09
N SER A 40 -15.84 11.47 -14.44
CA SER A 40 -17.00 11.79 -13.60
C SER A 40 -16.94 11.06 -12.25
N ARG A 41 -16.52 9.79 -12.23
CA ARG A 41 -16.31 9.01 -11.00
C ARG A 41 -15.21 9.60 -10.12
N ALA A 42 -14.07 9.96 -10.71
CA ALA A 42 -12.97 10.60 -10.00
C ALA A 42 -13.43 11.94 -9.38
N GLU A 43 -14.08 12.79 -10.17
CA GLU A 43 -14.56 14.10 -9.72
C GLU A 43 -15.59 13.96 -8.58
N GLY A 44 -16.57 13.05 -8.71
CA GLY A 44 -17.56 12.79 -7.67
C GLY A 44 -16.94 12.29 -6.38
N THR A 45 -15.96 11.38 -6.47
CA THR A 45 -15.22 10.87 -5.31
C THR A 45 -14.45 11.99 -4.61
N LEU A 46 -13.68 12.81 -5.33
CA LEU A 46 -12.92 13.91 -4.73
C LEU A 46 -13.81 14.99 -4.12
N LYS A 47 -14.97 15.31 -4.74
CA LYS A 47 -15.98 16.19 -4.15
C LYS A 47 -16.54 15.63 -2.82
N THR A 48 -16.77 14.34 -2.74
CA THR A 48 -17.18 13.69 -1.48
C THR A 48 -16.11 13.88 -0.42
N PHE A 49 -14.85 13.56 -0.72
CA PHE A 49 -13.73 13.67 0.23
C PHE A 49 -13.47 15.11 0.67
N LYS A 50 -13.74 16.10 -0.16
CA LYS A 50 -13.65 17.51 0.20
C LYS A 50 -14.54 17.83 1.43
N ASN A 51 -15.68 17.16 1.56
CA ASN A 51 -16.69 17.41 2.58
C ASN A 51 -16.66 16.43 3.75
N LEU A 52 -15.86 15.35 3.69
CA LEU A 52 -15.73 14.39 4.79
C LEU A 52 -15.08 15.05 6.02
N LYS A 53 -15.50 14.61 7.20
CA LYS A 53 -14.85 14.98 8.46
C LYS A 53 -13.39 14.52 8.44
N ASN A 54 -12.47 15.40 8.80
CA ASN A 54 -11.03 15.14 8.82
C ASN A 54 -10.37 15.97 9.93
N TYR A 55 -9.11 15.68 10.22
CA TYR A 55 -8.28 16.46 11.15
C TYR A 55 -7.00 16.91 10.45
N SER A 56 -6.77 18.22 10.41
CA SER A 56 -5.61 18.81 9.72
C SER A 56 -5.42 18.28 8.28
N GLY A 57 -6.51 17.94 7.60
CA GLY A 57 -6.51 17.33 6.25
C GLY A 57 -6.42 15.81 6.23
N PHE A 58 -6.11 15.16 7.35
CA PHE A 58 -6.05 13.70 7.44
C PHE A 58 -7.43 13.09 7.69
N TYR A 59 -7.68 11.95 7.03
CA TYR A 59 -8.94 11.23 7.10
C TYR A 59 -8.92 10.11 8.13
N TYR A 60 -10.09 9.72 8.58
CA TYR A 60 -10.26 8.47 9.31
C TYR A 60 -9.97 7.28 8.39
N HIS A 61 -9.49 6.19 8.95
CA HIS A 61 -9.24 4.94 8.24
C HIS A 61 -10.50 4.43 7.53
N PHE A 62 -11.64 4.45 8.24
CA PHE A 62 -12.91 3.97 7.72
C PHE A 62 -14.04 4.99 7.85
N TYR A 63 -14.92 4.98 6.82
CA TYR A 63 -16.17 5.74 6.81
C TYR A 63 -17.34 4.82 6.49
N SER A 64 -18.54 5.14 7.07
CA SER A 64 -19.81 4.61 6.61
C SER A 64 -20.12 5.16 5.21
N MET A 65 -20.45 4.26 4.26
CA MET A 65 -20.81 4.67 2.90
C MET A 65 -22.22 5.28 2.84
N SER A 66 -23.12 4.87 3.72
CA SER A 66 -24.49 5.35 3.74
C SER A 66 -24.62 6.75 4.36
N THR A 67 -23.80 7.09 5.36
CA THR A 67 -23.89 8.36 6.08
C THR A 67 -22.74 9.32 5.79
N ALA A 68 -21.66 8.85 5.16
CA ALA A 68 -20.41 9.62 4.95
C ALA A 68 -19.79 10.13 6.27
N THR A 69 -20.00 9.40 7.37
CA THR A 69 -19.41 9.70 8.68
C THR A 69 -18.33 8.69 9.04
N PRO A 70 -17.34 9.04 9.89
CA PRO A 70 -16.36 8.07 10.36
C PRO A 70 -17.02 6.85 10.99
N SER A 71 -16.51 5.66 10.69
CA SER A 71 -16.96 4.42 11.33
C SER A 71 -16.61 4.43 12.82
N SER A 72 -17.43 3.77 13.63
CA SER A 72 -17.22 3.69 15.08
C SER A 72 -15.84 3.07 15.39
N GLY A 73 -15.08 3.71 16.25
CA GLY A 73 -13.75 3.23 16.65
C GLY A 73 -12.64 3.45 15.62
N SER A 74 -12.94 4.04 14.46
CA SER A 74 -11.92 4.35 13.46
C SER A 74 -11.04 5.51 13.95
N GLU A 75 -9.73 5.34 13.83
CA GLU A 75 -8.73 6.38 14.04
C GLU A 75 -8.58 7.27 12.80
N VAL A 76 -8.03 8.45 12.96
CA VAL A 76 -7.49 9.26 11.86
C VAL A 76 -6.13 8.67 11.48
N SER A 77 -5.95 8.30 10.22
CA SER A 77 -4.80 7.53 9.75
C SER A 77 -3.93 8.34 8.80
N VAL A 78 -2.63 8.39 9.09
CA VAL A 78 -1.65 9.06 8.23
C VAL A 78 -1.40 8.29 6.95
N ILE A 79 -1.24 6.95 7.03
CA ILE A 79 -0.92 6.11 5.86
C ILE A 79 -2.12 5.99 4.91
N ASP A 80 -3.34 5.78 5.42
CA ASP A 80 -4.52 5.70 4.57
C ASP A 80 -4.78 7.00 3.82
N THR A 81 -4.55 8.13 4.49
CA THR A 81 -4.60 9.45 3.84
C THR A 81 -3.53 9.60 2.76
N ALA A 82 -2.31 9.11 3.00
CA ALA A 82 -1.24 9.15 2.01
C ALA A 82 -1.59 8.31 0.77
N LEU A 83 -2.09 7.09 0.95
CA LEU A 83 -2.52 6.22 -0.15
C LEU A 83 -3.71 6.82 -0.93
N PHE A 84 -4.67 7.44 -0.22
CA PHE A 84 -5.74 8.19 -0.87
C PHE A 84 -5.22 9.33 -1.74
N LEU A 85 -4.29 10.14 -1.22
CA LEU A 85 -3.67 11.23 -1.96
C LEU A 85 -2.85 10.73 -3.14
N GLY A 86 -2.17 9.59 -3.01
CA GLY A 86 -1.50 8.92 -4.12
C GLY A 86 -2.46 8.70 -5.30
N GLY A 87 -3.64 8.15 -5.02
CA GLY A 87 -4.69 7.95 -6.02
C GLY A 87 -5.30 9.24 -6.54
N ALA A 88 -5.58 10.20 -5.66
CA ALA A 88 -6.13 11.50 -6.03
C ALA A 88 -5.20 12.28 -6.99
N ILE A 89 -3.89 12.32 -6.66
CA ILE A 89 -2.88 12.98 -7.50
C ILE A 89 -2.76 12.26 -8.86
N THR A 90 -2.69 10.93 -8.87
CA THR A 90 -2.61 10.13 -10.10
C THR A 90 -3.80 10.41 -11.02
N ALA A 91 -5.03 10.35 -10.49
CA ALA A 91 -6.23 10.67 -11.25
C ALA A 91 -6.25 12.15 -11.68
N GLY A 92 -5.82 13.06 -10.82
CA GLY A 92 -5.72 14.49 -11.11
C GLY A 92 -4.80 14.79 -12.29
N GLU A 93 -3.61 14.20 -12.30
CA GLU A 93 -2.65 14.40 -13.40
C GLU A 93 -3.10 13.73 -14.71
N PHE A 94 -3.81 12.59 -14.62
CA PHE A 94 -4.35 11.92 -15.81
C PHE A 94 -5.51 12.69 -16.45
N PHE A 95 -6.54 13.03 -15.67
CA PHE A 95 -7.76 13.65 -16.21
C PHE A 95 -7.65 15.16 -16.41
N GLY A 96 -6.75 15.84 -15.67
CA GLY A 96 -6.62 17.29 -15.72
C GLY A 96 -7.86 18.04 -15.18
N GLY A 97 -8.00 19.32 -15.59
CA GLY A 97 -9.19 20.15 -15.33
C GLY A 97 -9.62 20.16 -13.88
N ASN A 98 -10.91 19.92 -13.64
CA ASN A 98 -11.53 19.99 -12.31
C ASN A 98 -11.06 18.85 -11.38
N VAL A 99 -10.77 17.64 -11.91
CA VAL A 99 -10.22 16.53 -11.13
C VAL A 99 -8.86 16.92 -10.54
N LYS A 100 -7.98 17.51 -11.35
CA LYS A 100 -6.67 18.00 -10.89
C LYS A 100 -6.80 19.12 -9.86
N SER A 101 -7.74 20.04 -10.05
CA SER A 101 -7.97 21.13 -9.11
C SER A 101 -8.42 20.61 -7.74
N LEU A 102 -9.35 19.65 -7.72
CA LEU A 102 -9.83 19.01 -6.48
C LEU A 102 -8.72 18.21 -5.80
N ALA A 103 -7.94 17.42 -6.54
CA ALA A 103 -6.83 16.65 -5.99
C ALA A 103 -5.77 17.57 -5.35
N ASN A 104 -5.44 18.68 -6.01
CA ASN A 104 -4.50 19.68 -5.48
C ASN A 104 -5.05 20.35 -4.21
N GLU A 105 -6.33 20.71 -4.17
CA GLU A 105 -6.98 21.29 -2.98
C GLU A 105 -6.93 20.32 -1.80
N LEU A 106 -7.21 19.05 -2.04
CA LEU A 106 -7.17 18.01 -1.02
C LEU A 106 -5.75 17.77 -0.48
N TYR A 107 -4.75 17.80 -1.36
CA TYR A 107 -3.36 17.67 -0.96
C TYR A 107 -2.85 18.91 -0.19
N GLU A 108 -3.21 20.11 -0.66
CA GLU A 108 -2.76 21.38 -0.06
C GLU A 108 -3.22 21.58 1.39
N ARG A 109 -4.36 21.00 1.78
CA ARG A 109 -4.90 21.16 3.13
C ARG A 109 -4.27 20.29 4.20
N VAL A 110 -3.44 19.28 3.79
CA VAL A 110 -2.85 18.32 4.73
C VAL A 110 -1.64 18.93 5.43
N ASP A 111 -1.75 19.14 6.73
CA ASP A 111 -0.63 19.55 7.60
C ASP A 111 0.13 18.31 8.08
N TRP A 112 1.20 17.94 7.38
CA TRP A 112 1.99 16.77 7.72
C TRP A 112 2.68 16.84 9.07
N ASN A 113 2.90 18.07 9.61
CA ASN A 113 3.49 18.23 10.94
C ASN A 113 2.54 17.79 12.06
N PHE A 114 1.21 17.75 11.81
CA PHE A 114 0.23 17.27 12.79
C PHE A 114 0.54 15.85 13.29
N PHE A 115 1.01 14.97 12.41
CA PHE A 115 1.39 13.61 12.77
C PHE A 115 2.86 13.43 13.16
N THR A 116 3.65 14.50 13.26
CA THR A 116 5.07 14.41 13.58
C THR A 116 5.32 14.22 15.08
N LYS A 117 6.02 13.15 15.44
CA LYS A 117 6.56 12.87 16.76
C LYS A 117 8.02 13.24 16.81
N THR A 118 8.42 14.03 17.82
CA THR A 118 9.84 14.27 18.12
C THR A 118 10.25 13.42 19.31
N ASN A 119 11.27 12.57 19.12
CA ASN A 119 11.84 11.72 20.16
C ASN A 119 12.84 12.49 21.03
N ALA A 120 13.19 11.94 22.21
CA ALA A 120 14.11 12.59 23.16
C ALA A 120 15.51 12.85 22.58
N ASN A 121 15.95 12.06 21.60
CA ASN A 121 17.23 12.23 20.88
C ASN A 121 17.14 13.25 19.71
N GLY A 122 15.99 13.88 19.51
CA GLY A 122 15.77 14.84 18.43
C GLY A 122 15.36 14.24 17.09
N SER A 123 15.37 12.90 16.92
CA SER A 123 14.84 12.25 15.73
C SER A 123 13.33 12.46 15.60
N LYS A 124 12.82 12.46 14.38
CA LYS A 124 11.42 12.69 14.09
C LYS A 124 10.81 11.54 13.31
N GLN A 125 9.61 11.15 13.69
CA GLN A 125 8.86 10.05 13.09
C GLN A 125 7.41 10.46 12.92
N PHE A 126 6.66 9.77 12.07
CA PHE A 126 5.21 9.88 12.06
C PHE A 126 4.59 9.00 13.16
N TYR A 127 3.57 9.51 13.83
CA TYR A 127 2.60 8.66 14.52
C TYR A 127 1.82 7.82 13.52
N MET A 128 1.29 6.66 13.92
CA MET A 128 0.47 5.81 13.05
C MET A 128 -0.97 6.32 12.97
N GLY A 129 -1.56 6.67 14.11
CA GLY A 129 -2.95 7.06 14.22
C GLY A 129 -3.19 8.16 15.24
N TYR A 130 -4.33 8.84 15.10
CA TYR A 130 -4.84 9.81 16.03
C TYR A 130 -6.28 9.50 16.41
N ASN A 131 -6.53 9.38 17.72
CA ASN A 131 -7.87 9.23 18.25
C ASN A 131 -8.46 10.61 18.58
N ALA A 132 -9.39 11.04 17.73
CA ALA A 132 -10.03 12.35 17.86
C ALA A 132 -11.00 12.48 19.05
N THR A 133 -11.38 11.38 19.69
CA THR A 133 -12.25 11.37 20.87
C THR A 133 -11.45 11.59 22.16
N THR A 134 -10.27 11.00 22.24
CA THR A 134 -9.39 11.09 23.42
C THR A 134 -8.28 12.10 23.26
N ASP A 135 -8.15 12.72 22.07
CA ASP A 135 -7.07 13.65 21.72
C ASP A 135 -5.67 13.03 21.94
N THR A 136 -5.49 11.79 21.44
CA THR A 136 -4.26 11.02 21.65
C THR A 136 -3.72 10.45 20.36
N PHE A 137 -2.39 10.50 20.21
CA PHE A 137 -1.68 9.78 19.14
C PHE A 137 -1.30 8.38 19.58
N SER A 138 -1.21 7.46 18.62
CA SER A 138 -0.82 6.07 18.84
C SER A 138 0.20 5.57 17.82
N GLY A 139 1.04 4.64 18.26
CA GLY A 139 2.08 4.03 17.44
C GLY A 139 3.16 5.01 16.99
N ALA A 140 4.12 4.50 16.25
CA ALA A 140 5.10 5.30 15.53
C ALA A 140 5.60 4.49 14.32
N TRP A 141 5.87 5.17 13.21
CA TRP A 141 6.54 4.61 12.04
C TRP A 141 8.06 4.61 12.28
N ASP A 142 8.49 3.84 13.28
CA ASP A 142 9.88 3.75 13.74
C ASP A 142 10.68 2.62 13.09
N TYR A 143 10.03 1.80 12.29
CA TYR A 143 10.59 0.69 11.54
C TYR A 143 10.19 0.75 10.08
N TYR A 144 10.99 0.15 9.17
CA TYR A 144 10.61 0.12 7.75
C TYR A 144 9.30 -0.65 7.53
N ALA A 145 8.41 -0.05 6.74
CA ALA A 145 7.17 -0.62 6.24
C ALA A 145 6.72 0.13 4.96
N GLU A 146 5.41 0.30 4.74
CA GLU A 146 4.85 0.94 3.54
C GLU A 146 4.92 2.47 3.54
N GLN A 147 5.54 3.12 4.51
CA GLN A 147 5.47 4.56 4.78
C GLN A 147 6.26 5.47 3.82
N LEU A 148 7.04 4.97 2.87
CA LEU A 148 7.87 5.83 2.01
C LEU A 148 7.05 6.91 1.28
N ILE A 149 5.83 6.60 0.85
CA ILE A 149 4.91 7.56 0.23
C ILE A 149 4.55 8.73 1.16
N MET A 150 4.49 8.50 2.48
CA MET A 150 4.20 9.57 3.45
C MET A 150 5.31 10.62 3.46
N TYR A 151 6.57 10.20 3.40
CA TYR A 151 7.71 11.13 3.33
C TYR A 151 7.72 11.90 2.01
N VAL A 152 7.41 11.23 0.89
CA VAL A 152 7.32 11.89 -0.42
C VAL A 152 6.21 12.95 -0.41
N LEU A 153 5.02 12.61 0.07
CA LEU A 153 3.91 13.56 0.17
C LEU A 153 4.20 14.67 1.20
N GLY A 154 4.75 14.32 2.36
CA GLY A 154 5.05 15.28 3.42
C GLY A 154 6.13 16.29 3.02
N ALA A 155 7.23 15.85 2.40
CA ALA A 155 8.28 16.73 1.88
C ALA A 155 7.81 17.55 0.67
N GLY A 156 6.81 17.03 -0.07
CA GLY A 156 6.19 17.66 -1.22
C GLY A 156 5.02 18.59 -0.91
N ALA A 157 4.55 18.67 0.33
CA ALA A 157 3.36 19.44 0.66
C ALA A 157 3.39 20.84 0.01
N PRO A 158 2.29 21.26 -0.67
CA PRO A 158 2.27 22.53 -1.39
C PRO A 158 2.56 23.73 -0.50
N LYS A 159 1.97 23.78 0.70
CA LYS A 159 2.24 24.81 1.70
C LYS A 159 3.53 24.50 2.45
N SER A 160 4.43 25.49 2.49
CA SER A 160 5.76 25.32 3.11
C SER A 160 5.69 25.02 4.59
N GLU A 161 4.74 25.62 5.29
CA GLU A 161 4.49 25.43 6.73
C GLU A 161 3.94 24.05 7.09
N TYR A 162 3.40 23.31 6.13
CA TYR A 162 2.87 21.96 6.31
C TYR A 162 3.86 20.86 5.94
N ARG A 163 5.05 21.24 5.46
CA ARG A 163 6.09 20.27 5.06
C ARG A 163 6.80 19.71 6.26
N ILE A 164 7.10 18.42 6.17
CA ILE A 164 8.02 17.79 7.11
C ILE A 164 9.47 18.19 6.83
N ASP A 165 10.33 18.03 7.84
CA ASP A 165 11.77 17.98 7.63
C ASP A 165 12.12 16.73 6.80
N PRO A 166 12.76 16.85 5.62
CA PRO A 166 13.12 15.71 4.78
C PRO A 166 13.94 14.63 5.51
N ARG A 167 14.72 15.00 6.52
CA ARG A 167 15.52 14.08 7.32
C ARG A 167 14.69 13.06 8.09
N MET A 168 13.38 13.31 8.31
CA MET A 168 12.48 12.33 8.91
C MET A 168 12.48 10.98 8.17
N MET A 169 12.68 10.98 6.84
CA MET A 169 12.77 9.74 6.06
C MET A 169 13.93 8.85 6.50
N TYR A 170 14.91 9.40 7.21
CA TYR A 170 16.12 8.72 7.64
C TYR A 170 16.12 8.32 9.13
N ASP A 171 15.04 8.63 9.85
CA ASP A 171 14.93 8.44 11.30
C ASP A 171 14.24 7.13 11.71
N PHE A 172 13.79 6.28 10.76
CA PHE A 172 13.27 4.95 11.07
C PHE A 172 14.34 3.87 10.96
N ALA A 173 14.14 2.73 11.66
CA ALA A 173 15.08 1.62 11.64
C ALA A 173 15.15 0.94 10.27
N ARG A 174 16.39 0.83 9.73
CA ARG A 174 16.71 0.24 8.42
C ARG A 174 17.59 -1.01 8.62
N ASN A 175 17.03 -1.99 9.34
CA ASN A 175 17.76 -3.22 9.63
C ASN A 175 17.87 -4.08 8.37
N LYS A 176 19.08 -4.52 8.05
CA LYS A 176 19.36 -5.39 6.91
C LYS A 176 19.49 -6.85 7.34
N GLY A 177 19.04 -7.74 6.50
CA GLY A 177 19.19 -9.18 6.66
C GLY A 177 19.03 -9.89 5.33
N THR A 178 19.38 -11.18 5.33
CA THR A 178 19.24 -12.09 4.18
C THR A 178 18.30 -13.23 4.53
N TYR A 179 17.69 -13.85 3.54
CA TYR A 179 17.03 -15.15 3.67
C TYR A 179 17.79 -16.18 2.83
N GLY A 180 18.24 -17.27 3.47
CA GLY A 180 19.08 -18.26 2.80
C GLY A 180 20.34 -17.64 2.20
N ASP A 181 20.64 -17.99 0.97
CA ASP A 181 21.77 -17.46 0.19
C ASP A 181 21.39 -16.22 -0.65
N GLY A 182 20.24 -15.58 -0.35
CA GLY A 182 19.77 -14.41 -1.08
C GLY A 182 20.53 -13.12 -0.78
N GLU A 183 20.28 -12.07 -1.56
CA GLU A 183 20.85 -10.75 -1.36
C GLU A 183 20.27 -10.05 -0.11
N PRO A 184 21.07 -9.25 0.59
CA PRO A 184 20.61 -8.51 1.76
C PRO A 184 19.63 -7.40 1.39
N PHE A 185 18.59 -7.22 2.22
CA PHE A 185 17.63 -6.14 2.07
C PHE A 185 17.21 -5.55 3.42
N ILE A 186 16.68 -4.33 3.39
CA ILE A 186 16.09 -3.70 4.57
C ILE A 186 14.72 -4.35 4.80
N TYR A 187 14.58 -5.09 5.90
CA TYR A 187 13.36 -5.84 6.18
C TYR A 187 12.37 -5.06 7.03
N SER A 188 11.07 -5.35 6.84
CA SER A 188 9.99 -4.76 7.61
C SER A 188 9.77 -5.49 8.94
N TYR A 189 9.01 -4.83 9.87
CA TYR A 189 8.83 -5.37 11.23
C TYR A 189 8.16 -6.75 11.23
N PHE A 190 7.08 -6.94 10.47
CA PHE A 190 6.40 -8.25 10.37
C PHE A 190 6.89 -9.11 9.20
N GLY A 191 7.65 -8.56 8.24
CA GLY A 191 8.03 -9.27 7.02
C GLY A 191 6.87 -9.46 6.03
N SER A 192 5.75 -8.78 6.25
CA SER A 192 4.60 -8.77 5.34
C SER A 192 4.96 -8.13 4.02
N ILE A 193 4.67 -8.83 2.90
CA ILE A 193 5.17 -8.37 1.59
C ILE A 193 4.49 -7.09 1.09
N PHE A 194 3.26 -6.78 1.51
CA PHE A 194 2.59 -5.53 1.12
C PHE A 194 3.40 -4.29 1.51
N THR A 195 4.19 -4.37 2.58
CA THR A 195 5.02 -3.26 3.06
C THR A 195 6.10 -2.83 2.06
N TYR A 196 6.48 -3.73 1.16
CA TYR A 196 7.41 -3.47 0.07
C TYR A 196 6.72 -3.05 -1.24
N GLN A 197 5.38 -2.98 -1.25
CA GLN A 197 4.58 -2.78 -2.47
C GLN A 197 3.83 -1.45 -2.48
N PHE A 198 3.16 -1.07 -1.38
CA PHE A 198 2.17 0.01 -1.39
C PHE A 198 2.75 1.36 -1.83
N SER A 199 3.90 1.77 -1.30
CA SER A 199 4.57 2.99 -1.77
C SER A 199 5.00 2.89 -3.23
N HIS A 200 5.46 1.71 -3.67
CA HIS A 200 5.91 1.46 -5.03
C HIS A 200 4.77 1.44 -6.06
N ALA A 201 3.52 1.31 -5.64
CA ALA A 201 2.39 1.44 -6.55
C ALA A 201 2.31 2.83 -7.18
N PHE A 202 2.77 3.87 -6.45
CA PHE A 202 2.69 5.27 -6.83
C PHE A 202 4.04 5.89 -7.15
N VAL A 203 5.05 5.66 -6.32
CA VAL A 203 6.38 6.26 -6.46
C VAL A 203 7.27 5.36 -7.31
N ASP A 204 7.81 5.90 -8.40
CA ASP A 204 8.79 5.22 -9.24
C ASP A 204 10.18 5.35 -8.62
N PHE A 205 10.60 4.30 -7.90
CA PHE A 205 11.92 4.20 -7.29
C PHE A 205 12.95 3.49 -8.19
N ARG A 206 12.58 3.08 -9.42
CA ARG A 206 13.53 2.45 -10.36
C ARG A 206 14.67 3.42 -10.67
N ASP A 207 15.85 2.88 -10.82
CA ASP A 207 17.05 3.62 -11.18
C ASP A 207 17.34 4.84 -10.25
N LYS A 208 16.92 4.74 -8.98
CA LYS A 208 17.10 5.80 -7.97
C LYS A 208 17.64 5.25 -6.66
N VAL A 209 18.51 6.04 -6.06
CA VAL A 209 18.99 5.82 -4.69
C VAL A 209 18.64 7.01 -3.81
N ASP A 210 18.38 6.75 -2.53
CA ASP A 210 18.23 7.80 -1.53
C ASP A 210 19.62 8.32 -1.07
N GLU A 211 19.65 9.35 -0.21
CA GLU A 211 20.89 9.97 0.30
C GLU A 211 21.83 8.96 0.98
N ASN A 212 21.30 7.84 1.50
CA ASN A 212 22.09 6.76 2.10
C ASN A 212 22.49 5.66 1.10
N GLY A 213 22.24 5.87 -0.19
CA GLY A 213 22.57 4.92 -1.26
C GLY A 213 21.64 3.71 -1.33
N VAL A 214 20.45 3.78 -0.75
CA VAL A 214 19.47 2.68 -0.82
C VAL A 214 18.64 2.79 -2.10
N ASN A 215 18.73 1.76 -2.94
CA ASN A 215 17.78 1.55 -4.03
C ASN A 215 16.57 0.80 -3.47
N TRP A 216 15.46 1.51 -3.29
CA TRP A 216 14.25 0.93 -2.69
C TRP A 216 13.54 -0.05 -3.62
N PHE A 217 13.70 0.10 -4.94
CA PHE A 217 13.15 -0.86 -5.90
C PHE A 217 13.87 -2.20 -5.79
N GLU A 218 15.20 -2.20 -5.81
CA GLU A 218 16.02 -3.41 -5.61
C GLU A 218 15.79 -4.03 -4.23
N ASN A 219 15.60 -3.20 -3.20
CA ASN A 219 15.21 -3.68 -1.87
C ASN A 219 13.91 -4.51 -1.92
N SER A 220 12.92 -4.07 -2.68
CA SER A 220 11.64 -4.76 -2.83
C SER A 220 11.74 -6.00 -3.75
N VAL A 221 12.64 -5.98 -4.75
CA VAL A 221 12.98 -7.18 -5.54
C VAL A 221 13.53 -8.27 -4.63
N ASN A 222 14.56 -7.94 -3.83
CA ASN A 222 15.21 -8.88 -2.92
C ASN A 222 14.23 -9.42 -1.86
N ALA A 223 13.38 -8.55 -1.31
CA ALA A 223 12.32 -8.97 -0.38
C ALA A 223 11.30 -9.93 -1.01
N SER A 224 10.92 -9.70 -2.28
CA SER A 224 9.99 -10.57 -3.01
C SER A 224 10.59 -11.94 -3.29
N ILE A 225 11.88 -12.00 -3.67
CA ILE A 225 12.63 -13.25 -3.86
C ILE A 225 12.73 -14.01 -2.52
N ALA A 226 13.08 -13.32 -1.44
CA ALA A 226 13.16 -13.91 -0.10
C ALA A 226 11.82 -14.45 0.38
N ALA A 227 10.72 -13.72 0.18
CA ALA A 227 9.37 -14.16 0.54
C ALA A 227 8.95 -15.42 -0.21
N ARG A 228 9.28 -15.51 -1.50
CA ARG A 228 9.03 -16.72 -2.32
C ARG A 228 9.89 -17.89 -1.83
N GLN A 229 11.19 -17.67 -1.61
CA GLN A 229 12.10 -18.72 -1.13
C GLN A 229 11.66 -19.26 0.24
N TYR A 230 11.21 -18.36 1.14
CA TYR A 230 10.65 -18.75 2.43
C TYR A 230 9.45 -19.73 2.27
N CYS A 231 8.57 -19.49 1.31
CA CYS A 231 7.44 -20.40 1.05
C CYS A 231 7.91 -21.74 0.45
N ILE A 232 8.91 -21.75 -0.43
CA ILE A 232 9.50 -22.99 -0.97
C ILE A 232 10.08 -23.84 0.16
N ASP A 233 10.90 -23.26 1.03
CA ASP A 233 11.61 -23.97 2.11
C ASP A 233 10.67 -24.47 3.22
N ASN A 234 9.46 -23.93 3.30
CA ASN A 234 8.45 -24.34 4.28
C ASN A 234 7.27 -25.11 3.66
N ALA A 235 7.39 -25.57 2.38
CA ALA A 235 6.34 -26.30 1.69
C ALA A 235 6.02 -27.66 2.36
N ASP A 236 7.02 -28.34 2.91
CA ASP A 236 6.83 -29.59 3.66
C ASP A 236 6.03 -29.38 4.96
N LYS A 237 6.09 -28.18 5.53
CA LYS A 237 5.39 -27.82 6.77
C LYS A 237 3.98 -27.31 6.51
N TYR A 238 3.77 -26.60 5.41
CA TYR A 238 2.51 -25.95 5.05
C TYR A 238 2.09 -26.30 3.64
N ALA A 239 1.07 -27.12 3.49
CA ALA A 239 0.59 -27.63 2.19
C ALA A 239 0.18 -26.54 1.18
N THR A 240 -0.06 -25.32 1.65
CA THR A 240 -0.40 -24.16 0.78
C THR A 240 0.85 -23.53 0.17
N TYR A 241 2.01 -23.64 0.82
CA TYR A 241 3.23 -22.98 0.41
C TYR A 241 3.94 -23.74 -0.71
N GLY A 242 4.64 -23.03 -1.57
CA GLY A 242 5.41 -23.64 -2.65
C GLY A 242 5.96 -22.64 -3.62
N GLU A 243 6.61 -23.14 -4.64
CA GLU A 243 7.28 -22.35 -5.68
C GLU A 243 6.34 -21.33 -6.36
N ASN A 244 5.10 -21.73 -6.63
CA ASN A 244 4.07 -20.91 -7.27
C ASN A 244 2.94 -20.51 -6.30
N SER A 245 3.12 -20.75 -5.00
CA SER A 245 2.17 -20.37 -3.94
C SER A 245 2.91 -19.70 -2.80
N TRP A 246 3.00 -18.35 -2.88
CA TRP A 246 3.79 -17.52 -2.00
C TRP A 246 3.17 -16.12 -1.82
N GLY A 247 3.75 -15.31 -0.97
CA GLY A 247 3.29 -13.95 -0.73
C GLY A 247 2.57 -13.81 0.60
N LEU A 248 3.32 -14.08 1.69
CA LEU A 248 2.83 -13.86 3.05
C LEU A 248 2.61 -12.37 3.28
N THR A 249 1.36 -12.01 3.56
CA THR A 249 0.96 -10.65 3.84
C THR A 249 -0.21 -10.63 4.82
N ALA A 250 -0.49 -9.48 5.44
CA ALA A 250 -1.69 -9.29 6.23
C ALA A 250 -2.93 -9.61 5.37
N CYS A 251 -3.79 -10.52 5.83
CA CYS A 251 -4.96 -11.01 5.10
C CYS A 251 -5.93 -11.74 6.02
N ASP A 252 -7.08 -12.16 5.48
CA ASP A 252 -7.97 -13.09 6.16
C ASP A 252 -7.29 -14.45 6.37
N SER A 253 -7.63 -15.11 7.46
CA SER A 253 -7.17 -16.46 7.79
C SER A 253 -8.33 -17.29 8.34
N PRO A 254 -8.17 -18.62 8.50
CA PRO A 254 -9.19 -19.46 9.13
C PRO A 254 -9.64 -19.00 10.53
N SER A 255 -8.82 -18.21 11.20
CA SER A 255 -9.08 -17.68 12.56
C SER A 255 -9.54 -16.20 12.55
N GLY A 256 -9.78 -15.61 11.38
CA GLY A 256 -10.06 -14.20 11.19
C GLY A 256 -8.90 -13.46 10.55
N TYR A 257 -8.99 -12.13 10.45
CA TYR A 257 -7.92 -11.32 9.86
C TYR A 257 -6.63 -11.41 10.67
N ASN A 258 -5.52 -11.75 10.00
CA ASN A 258 -4.19 -11.86 10.61
C ASN A 258 -3.21 -10.84 10.00
N GLY A 259 -2.94 -9.77 10.76
CA GLY A 259 -1.99 -8.73 10.37
C GLY A 259 -0.52 -9.08 10.57
N TYR A 260 -0.21 -10.26 11.15
CA TYR A 260 1.17 -10.66 11.46
C TYR A 260 1.83 -11.51 10.37
N LEU A 261 1.08 -12.00 9.37
CA LEU A 261 1.62 -12.87 8.32
C LEU A 261 2.77 -12.19 7.57
N GLY A 262 3.89 -12.90 7.47
CA GLY A 262 5.10 -12.38 6.83
C GLY A 262 6.21 -13.40 6.74
N GLY A 263 7.12 -13.17 5.80
CA GLY A 263 8.34 -13.97 5.63
C GLY A 263 9.49 -13.52 6.53
N GLN A 264 10.62 -14.22 6.41
CA GLN A 264 11.87 -13.89 7.08
C GLN A 264 12.88 -13.33 6.06
N PRO A 265 13.83 -12.48 6.51
CA PRO A 265 13.99 -11.92 7.86
C PRO A 265 12.90 -10.88 8.21
N SER A 266 12.62 -10.74 9.50
CA SER A 266 11.68 -9.76 10.02
C SER A 266 12.11 -9.25 11.41
N GLY A 267 11.60 -8.09 11.80
CA GLY A 267 11.80 -7.55 13.15
C GLY A 267 11.02 -8.30 14.24
N TYR A 268 9.88 -8.87 13.87
CA TYR A 268 9.02 -9.63 14.76
C TYR A 268 9.51 -11.08 14.88
N LYS A 269 9.67 -11.57 16.12
CA LYS A 269 10.30 -12.87 16.39
C LYS A 269 9.29 -13.92 16.85
N ASN A 270 8.12 -13.96 16.26
CA ASN A 270 7.14 -15.00 16.57
C ASN A 270 6.64 -15.65 15.27
N GLU A 271 7.46 -16.54 14.72
CA GLU A 271 7.20 -17.21 13.45
C GLU A 271 5.89 -18.01 13.45
N SER A 272 5.45 -18.55 14.59
CA SER A 272 4.18 -19.29 14.66
C SER A 272 2.95 -18.42 14.41
N ARG A 273 3.04 -17.09 14.60
CA ARG A 273 2.00 -16.13 14.23
C ARG A 273 2.15 -15.59 12.80
N GLN A 274 3.39 -15.63 12.28
CA GLN A 274 3.71 -15.12 10.94
C GLN A 274 3.49 -16.17 9.85
N SER A 275 3.48 -17.46 10.20
CA SER A 275 3.40 -18.56 9.25
C SER A 275 2.44 -19.62 9.76
N GLU A 276 1.21 -19.61 9.28
CA GLU A 276 0.16 -20.56 9.68
C GLU A 276 -0.38 -21.37 8.48
N GLY A 277 0.27 -21.28 7.33
CA GLY A 277 -0.15 -21.96 6.10
C GLY A 277 -1.14 -21.18 5.23
N THR A 278 -1.42 -19.92 5.55
CA THR A 278 -2.30 -19.05 4.75
C THR A 278 -1.49 -18.25 3.73
N ILE A 279 -1.98 -18.18 2.50
CA ILE A 279 -1.43 -17.35 1.41
C ILE A 279 -2.50 -16.37 0.91
N ALA A 280 -2.11 -15.13 0.73
CA ALA A 280 -2.90 -14.12 0.02
C ALA A 280 -2.35 -13.92 -1.39
N PRO A 281 -3.17 -14.15 -2.44
CA PRO A 281 -2.74 -13.91 -3.82
C PRO A 281 -2.18 -12.50 -4.07
N ALA A 282 -2.71 -11.49 -3.36
CA ALA A 282 -2.25 -10.11 -3.46
C ALA A 282 -0.76 -9.95 -3.16
N GLY A 283 -0.19 -10.75 -2.26
CA GLY A 283 1.23 -10.70 -1.93
C GLY A 283 2.13 -11.03 -3.11
N ALA A 284 1.86 -12.13 -3.83
CA ALA A 284 2.60 -12.49 -5.03
C ALA A 284 2.30 -11.55 -6.21
N LEU A 285 1.02 -11.23 -6.42
CA LEU A 285 0.59 -10.43 -7.58
C LEU A 285 0.96 -8.95 -7.46
N GLY A 286 0.97 -8.41 -6.25
CA GLY A 286 1.48 -7.06 -5.96
C GLY A 286 3.00 -6.93 -6.17
N SER A 287 3.73 -8.04 -6.29
CA SER A 287 5.17 -8.06 -6.59
C SER A 287 5.48 -8.15 -8.09
N ILE A 288 4.49 -8.11 -8.98
CA ILE A 288 4.69 -8.36 -10.43
C ILE A 288 5.71 -7.44 -11.10
N VAL A 289 5.86 -6.20 -10.63
CA VAL A 289 6.86 -5.26 -11.18
C VAL A 289 8.29 -5.60 -10.70
N PHE A 290 8.44 -6.31 -9.59
CA PHE A 290 9.71 -6.73 -9.01
C PHE A 290 10.16 -8.09 -9.52
N THR A 291 9.22 -9.04 -9.60
CA THR A 291 9.48 -10.44 -9.95
C THR A 291 8.43 -10.96 -10.93
N PRO A 292 8.37 -10.44 -12.17
CA PRO A 292 7.26 -10.71 -13.10
C PRO A 292 7.08 -12.19 -13.39
N GLU A 293 8.15 -12.94 -13.60
CA GLU A 293 8.08 -14.37 -13.91
C GLU A 293 7.44 -15.17 -12.76
N TYR A 294 7.87 -14.90 -11.52
CA TYR A 294 7.35 -15.59 -10.33
C TYR A 294 5.90 -15.20 -10.05
N SER A 295 5.57 -13.92 -10.22
CA SER A 295 4.21 -13.42 -10.01
C SER A 295 3.22 -13.96 -11.04
N ILE A 296 3.63 -14.09 -12.32
CA ILE A 296 2.81 -14.67 -13.38
C ILE A 296 2.63 -16.19 -13.16
N ALA A 297 3.69 -16.90 -12.74
CA ALA A 297 3.58 -18.32 -12.40
C ALA A 297 2.60 -18.52 -11.22
N ALA A 298 2.69 -17.70 -10.18
CA ALA A 298 1.76 -17.72 -9.07
C ALA A 298 0.31 -17.42 -9.51
N LEU A 299 0.10 -16.42 -10.38
CA LEU A 299 -1.22 -16.12 -10.93
C LEU A 299 -1.84 -17.33 -11.63
N ARG A 300 -1.07 -18.01 -12.48
CA ARG A 300 -1.54 -19.21 -13.18
C ARG A 300 -1.95 -20.30 -12.19
N HIS A 301 -1.12 -20.55 -11.19
CA HIS A 301 -1.40 -21.52 -10.13
C HIS A 301 -2.66 -21.18 -9.34
N TYR A 302 -2.85 -19.91 -8.92
CA TYR A 302 -4.05 -19.49 -8.18
C TYR A 302 -5.34 -19.66 -9.00
N TYR A 303 -5.28 -19.54 -10.31
CA TYR A 303 -6.44 -19.75 -11.18
C TYR A 303 -6.83 -21.24 -11.35
N GLU A 304 -6.01 -22.19 -10.87
CA GLU A 304 -6.35 -23.62 -10.81
C GLU A 304 -7.38 -23.93 -9.71
N PHE A 305 -7.51 -23.03 -8.70
CA PHE A 305 -8.44 -23.20 -7.59
C PHE A 305 -9.77 -22.48 -7.86
N ASP A 306 -10.83 -23.28 -8.17
CA ASP A 306 -12.18 -22.73 -8.45
C ASP A 306 -12.73 -21.95 -7.27
N ASP A 307 -12.54 -22.44 -6.04
CA ASP A 307 -13.03 -21.80 -4.81
C ASP A 307 -12.29 -20.52 -4.43
N LEU A 308 -11.10 -20.30 -4.99
CA LEU A 308 -10.36 -19.05 -4.80
C LEU A 308 -10.87 -17.93 -5.74
N ARG A 309 -11.65 -18.27 -6.77
CA ARG A 309 -12.20 -17.30 -7.72
C ARG A 309 -13.52 -16.72 -7.24
N SER A 310 -13.74 -15.44 -7.49
CA SER A 310 -14.95 -14.71 -7.19
C SER A 310 -15.37 -13.83 -8.36
N ARG A 311 -16.54 -13.17 -8.22
CA ARG A 311 -17.01 -12.16 -9.18
C ARG A 311 -16.00 -11.02 -9.39
N TYR A 312 -15.17 -10.72 -8.37
CA TYR A 312 -14.19 -9.64 -8.38
C TYR A 312 -12.75 -10.13 -8.49
N GLY A 313 -12.54 -11.27 -9.13
CA GLY A 313 -11.23 -11.93 -9.26
C GLY A 313 -10.94 -12.87 -8.10
N LEU A 314 -9.67 -13.07 -7.76
CA LEU A 314 -9.29 -13.97 -6.68
C LEU A 314 -9.78 -13.45 -5.31
N ARG A 315 -10.21 -14.33 -4.43
CA ARG A 315 -10.54 -14.04 -3.03
C ARG A 315 -9.28 -13.61 -2.27
N ASP A 316 -9.47 -13.13 -1.06
CA ASP A 316 -8.40 -12.54 -0.28
C ASP A 316 -7.29 -13.52 0.05
N ALA A 317 -7.63 -14.70 0.55
CA ALA A 317 -6.65 -15.68 1.00
C ALA A 317 -7.18 -17.12 0.90
N PHE A 318 -6.26 -18.09 1.03
CA PHE A 318 -6.58 -19.51 1.12
C PHE A 318 -5.56 -20.28 1.97
N ASN A 319 -6.00 -21.44 2.51
CA ASN A 319 -5.18 -22.31 3.34
C ASN A 319 -5.55 -23.79 3.10
N LEU A 320 -4.72 -24.52 2.36
CA LEU A 320 -4.96 -25.92 2.00
C LEU A 320 -4.70 -26.86 3.18
N ALA A 321 -3.89 -26.46 4.15
CA ALA A 321 -3.62 -27.25 5.34
C ALA A 321 -4.81 -27.29 6.32
N ASN A 322 -5.71 -26.30 6.22
CA ASN A 322 -6.90 -26.20 7.06
C ASN A 322 -8.17 -26.52 6.28
N ARG A 323 -8.38 -27.81 5.97
CA ARG A 323 -9.58 -28.33 5.27
C ARG A 323 -9.88 -27.63 3.93
N ASN A 324 -8.86 -27.18 3.20
CA ASN A 324 -8.99 -26.39 1.98
C ASN A 324 -9.85 -25.15 2.22
N TRP A 325 -9.48 -24.34 3.21
CA TRP A 325 -10.17 -23.09 3.52
C TRP A 325 -9.87 -22.02 2.48
N TYR A 326 -10.90 -21.29 2.07
CA TYR A 326 -10.82 -20.11 1.21
C TYR A 326 -11.58 -18.95 1.86
N ALA A 327 -10.99 -17.76 1.84
CA ALA A 327 -11.66 -16.56 2.33
C ALA A 327 -12.98 -16.33 1.57
N GLU A 328 -14.00 -15.85 2.25
CA GLU A 328 -15.25 -15.43 1.59
C GLU A 328 -15.10 -14.07 0.92
N ASP A 329 -14.30 -13.20 1.55
CA ASP A 329 -14.15 -11.82 1.14
C ASP A 329 -13.11 -11.60 0.02
N VAL A 330 -13.33 -10.50 -0.66
CA VAL A 330 -12.35 -9.78 -1.47
C VAL A 330 -12.09 -8.46 -0.77
N ILE A 331 -10.85 -8.20 -0.38
CA ILE A 331 -10.46 -6.97 0.33
C ILE A 331 -10.03 -5.88 -0.67
N GLY A 332 -10.50 -4.65 -0.44
CA GLY A 332 -10.33 -3.55 -1.40
C GLY A 332 -8.88 -3.12 -1.60
N ILE A 333 -8.07 -3.07 -0.54
CA ILE A 333 -6.65 -2.70 -0.63
C ILE A 333 -5.84 -3.78 -1.37
N ASP A 334 -6.15 -5.08 -1.15
CA ASP A 334 -5.45 -6.20 -1.78
C ASP A 334 -5.75 -6.29 -3.27
N LYS A 335 -7.00 -6.01 -3.67
CA LYS A 335 -7.33 -5.81 -5.08
C LYS A 335 -6.67 -4.56 -5.64
N GLY A 336 -6.63 -3.51 -4.85
CA GLY A 336 -6.00 -2.25 -5.23
C GLY A 336 -4.55 -2.44 -5.60
N ILE A 337 -3.74 -2.98 -4.69
CA ILE A 337 -2.31 -3.19 -4.97
C ILE A 337 -2.09 -4.12 -6.17
N THR A 338 -2.87 -5.20 -6.27
CA THR A 338 -2.79 -6.13 -7.42
C THR A 338 -3.05 -5.40 -8.75
N VAL A 339 -4.11 -4.58 -8.81
CA VAL A 339 -4.49 -3.85 -10.03
C VAL A 339 -3.46 -2.78 -10.38
N LEU A 340 -2.97 -2.00 -9.40
CA LEU A 340 -2.01 -0.94 -9.69
C LEU A 340 -0.66 -1.48 -10.14
N MET A 341 -0.16 -2.54 -9.50
CA MET A 341 1.12 -3.12 -9.87
C MET A 341 1.03 -3.86 -11.22
N ALA A 342 -0.05 -4.58 -11.48
CA ALA A 342 -0.32 -5.14 -12.80
C ALA A 342 -0.46 -4.05 -13.86
N GLY A 343 -1.16 -2.96 -13.56
CA GLY A 343 -1.30 -1.80 -14.42
C GLY A 343 0.03 -1.14 -14.74
N ASN A 344 0.91 -0.97 -13.76
CA ASN A 344 2.26 -0.47 -13.99
C ASN A 344 3.08 -1.42 -14.88
N TYR A 345 2.94 -2.73 -14.69
CA TYR A 345 3.65 -3.73 -15.48
C TYR A 345 3.20 -3.76 -16.95
N ILE A 346 1.87 -3.81 -17.21
CA ILE A 346 1.35 -4.00 -18.58
C ILE A 346 1.17 -2.71 -19.36
N ASN A 347 1.12 -1.53 -18.69
CA ASN A 347 0.88 -0.23 -19.29
C ASN A 347 2.06 0.74 -19.10
N ASP A 348 3.27 0.20 -19.06
CA ASP A 348 4.52 0.97 -19.03
C ASP A 348 4.57 2.02 -17.92
N GLY A 349 4.26 1.60 -16.69
CA GLY A 349 4.31 2.47 -15.50
C GLY A 349 3.24 3.55 -15.46
N ILE A 350 2.02 3.27 -15.90
CA ILE A 350 0.96 4.28 -16.03
C ILE A 350 0.69 5.04 -14.72
N VAL A 351 0.66 4.35 -13.56
CA VAL A 351 0.44 5.00 -12.27
C VAL A 351 1.66 5.84 -11.88
N TRP A 352 2.86 5.29 -12.03
CA TRP A 352 4.12 6.00 -11.82
C TRP A 352 4.21 7.27 -12.65
N LYS A 353 3.94 7.16 -13.96
CA LYS A 353 3.98 8.29 -14.88
C LYS A 353 3.15 9.46 -14.38
N TYR A 354 1.89 9.22 -14.04
CA TYR A 354 1.00 10.32 -13.66
C TYR A 354 1.25 10.80 -12.23
N PHE A 355 1.55 9.93 -11.28
CA PHE A 355 1.91 10.36 -9.93
C PHE A 355 3.19 11.22 -9.94
N MET A 356 4.26 10.74 -10.58
CA MET A 356 5.56 11.42 -10.67
C MET A 356 5.53 12.68 -11.56
N GLN A 357 4.52 12.83 -12.41
CA GLN A 357 4.33 14.06 -13.21
C GLN A 357 3.98 15.28 -12.34
N ASN A 358 3.43 15.08 -11.14
CA ASN A 358 3.08 16.18 -10.25
C ASN A 358 4.33 16.96 -9.80
N LYS A 359 4.29 18.28 -9.96
CA LYS A 359 5.43 19.17 -9.66
C LYS A 359 5.90 19.10 -8.19
N ASN A 360 4.97 18.88 -7.26
CA ASN A 360 5.29 18.84 -5.84
C ASN A 360 5.95 17.50 -5.47
N ILE A 361 5.55 16.41 -6.13
CA ILE A 361 6.17 15.09 -5.98
C ILE A 361 7.62 15.12 -6.49
N ARG A 362 7.89 15.69 -7.67
CA ARG A 362 9.27 15.83 -8.16
C ARG A 362 10.14 16.62 -7.20
N LYS A 363 9.65 17.77 -6.71
CA LYS A 363 10.37 18.56 -5.71
C LYS A 363 10.57 17.81 -4.38
N ALA A 364 9.66 16.90 -4.03
CA ALA A 364 9.82 16.05 -2.87
C ALA A 364 10.98 15.08 -3.03
N MET A 365 11.08 14.42 -4.18
CA MET A 365 12.19 13.51 -4.47
C MET A 365 13.55 14.23 -4.34
N ASP A 366 13.65 15.44 -4.93
CA ASP A 366 14.86 16.27 -4.81
C ASP A 366 15.17 16.62 -3.34
N ARG A 367 14.15 17.02 -2.55
CA ARG A 367 14.33 17.38 -1.12
C ARG A 367 14.71 16.20 -0.25
N LEU A 368 14.23 15.01 -0.59
CA LEU A 368 14.55 13.75 0.09
C LEU A 368 15.91 13.17 -0.34
N GLY A 369 16.63 13.86 -1.23
CA GLY A 369 17.96 13.46 -1.66
C GLY A 369 18.00 12.27 -2.63
N PHE A 370 16.89 11.96 -3.30
CA PHE A 370 16.89 10.92 -4.35
C PHE A 370 17.68 11.38 -5.57
N THR A 371 18.59 10.52 -6.05
CA THR A 371 19.38 10.72 -7.27
C THR A 371 19.25 9.54 -8.21
N GLU A 372 19.42 9.76 -9.50
CA GLU A 372 19.48 8.69 -10.51
C GLU A 372 20.81 7.95 -10.44
N VAL A 373 20.82 6.65 -10.73
CA VAL A 373 22.01 5.75 -10.79
C VAL A 373 22.24 5.28 -12.20
#